data_e4a3cfaf973e9581128e4560e97bcbcc
#
_entry.id   e4a3cfaf973e9581128e4560e97bcbcc
#
_cell.length_a   1.000
_cell.length_b   1.000
_cell.length_c   1.000
_cell.angle_alpha   90.00
_cell.angle_beta   90.00
_cell.angle_gamma   90.00
#
_symmetry.space_group_name_H-M   'P 1'
#
loop_
_entity.id
_entity.type
_entity.pdbx_description
1 polymer ?
#
loop_
_entity_poly.entity_id
_entity_poly.type
_entity_poly.pdbx_seq_one_letter_code
_entity_poly.pdbx_strand_id
1 'polypeptide(L)'
;MGLRDNAIVGYAETKVMEKSDRNVWVLAGEILEELLDKTGVDKNEIDGLVMAGLTGTGAANPFWAQTTADVLGLEVGFCEQVHTGGCSAAGCVARAAAAIDYGMCEVAFLLFADTHVLEDRTDHSHTYRREWTEPYGLMGPPGAFGLLSRRYEVQYGLDYRMLGKLAVTQRNHALLNDNACEKLRVPITIDDYMNSRMIADPIRLLDCVMRADGAAGDRFGGTCHRSTVGRIDE
;
A
#
# COMPACT_ATOMS: atom_id res chain seq x y z
N MET A 1 -19.61 -0.82 -20.58
CA MET A 1 -18.37 -1.49 -20.16
C MET A 1 -18.54 -1.85 -18.69
N GLY A 2 -18.08 -2.98 -18.25
CA GLY A 2 -18.17 -3.38 -16.84
C GLY A 2 -16.78 -3.42 -16.23
N LEU A 3 -16.67 -3.38 -14.89
CA LEU A 3 -15.39 -3.46 -14.16
C LEU A 3 -14.44 -4.59 -14.64
N ARG A 4 -14.99 -5.58 -15.37
CA ARG A 4 -14.24 -6.73 -15.92
C ARG A 4 -13.52 -6.42 -17.23
N ASP A 5 -13.77 -5.27 -17.84
CA ASP A 5 -13.16 -4.88 -19.11
C ASP A 5 -11.89 -4.05 -18.94
N ASN A 6 -11.51 -3.76 -17.70
CA ASN A 6 -10.30 -3.03 -17.35
C ASN A 6 -9.16 -3.99 -17.00
N ALA A 7 -7.94 -3.59 -17.24
CA ALA A 7 -6.75 -4.40 -16.98
C ALA A 7 -5.64 -3.61 -16.27
N ILE A 8 -4.93 -4.26 -15.36
CA ILE A 8 -3.62 -3.81 -14.89
C ILE A 8 -2.64 -4.22 -15.97
N VAL A 9 -1.96 -3.24 -16.57
CA VAL A 9 -1.09 -3.46 -17.73
C VAL A 9 0.39 -3.23 -17.41
N GLY A 10 0.71 -2.80 -16.22
CA GLY A 10 2.08 -2.65 -15.74
C GLY A 10 2.13 -2.59 -14.23
N TYR A 11 3.25 -3.04 -13.68
CA TYR A 11 3.55 -3.00 -12.25
C TYR A 11 5.02 -2.66 -12.02
N ALA A 12 5.27 -1.81 -11.05
CA ALA A 12 6.61 -1.48 -10.58
C ALA A 12 6.64 -1.33 -9.06
N GLU A 13 7.76 -1.66 -8.44
CA GLU A 13 7.98 -1.46 -7.01
C GLU A 13 9.44 -1.14 -6.71
N THR A 14 9.68 -0.24 -5.80
CA THR A 14 11.02 -0.02 -5.25
C THR A 14 11.36 -1.09 -4.21
N LYS A 15 12.64 -1.25 -3.90
CA LYS A 15 13.05 -2.00 -2.72
C LYS A 15 12.45 -1.37 -1.46
N VAL A 16 11.81 -2.16 -0.62
CA VAL A 16 11.27 -1.73 0.66
C VAL A 16 12.43 -1.58 1.67
N MET A 17 12.51 -0.43 2.33
CA MET A 17 13.58 -0.09 3.26
C MET A 17 13.02 0.25 4.64
N GLU A 18 13.76 -0.02 5.70
CA GLU A 18 13.38 0.43 7.06
C GLU A 18 13.39 1.96 7.13
N LYS A 19 14.33 2.60 6.44
CA LYS A 19 14.43 4.04 6.27
C LYS A 19 15.12 4.34 4.95
N SER A 20 14.48 5.15 4.12
CA SER A 20 15.07 5.67 2.88
C SER A 20 15.80 7.00 3.16
N ASP A 21 16.83 7.28 2.40
CA ASP A 21 17.45 8.60 2.27
C ASP A 21 16.77 9.46 1.18
N ARG A 22 15.83 8.87 0.41
CA ARG A 22 15.07 9.50 -0.66
C ARG A 22 13.73 9.97 -0.16
N ASN A 23 13.26 11.08 -0.66
CA ASN A 23 11.91 11.55 -0.37
C ASN A 23 10.86 10.81 -1.21
N VAL A 24 9.59 10.95 -0.83
CA VAL A 24 8.48 10.24 -1.46
C VAL A 24 8.34 10.56 -2.95
N TRP A 25 8.63 11.77 -3.39
CA TRP A 25 8.50 12.16 -4.81
C TRP A 25 9.62 11.57 -5.68
N VAL A 26 10.83 11.39 -5.13
CA VAL A 26 11.89 10.66 -5.82
C VAL A 26 11.49 9.21 -6.05
N LEU A 27 10.96 8.55 -5.01
CA LEU A 27 10.46 7.17 -5.13
C LEU A 27 9.28 7.08 -6.11
N ALA A 28 8.37 8.06 -6.08
CA ALA A 28 7.25 8.12 -7.01
C ALA A 28 7.70 8.30 -8.47
N GLY A 29 8.74 9.13 -8.69
CA GLY A 29 9.35 9.32 -10.01
C GLY A 29 9.98 8.04 -10.54
N GLU A 30 10.75 7.33 -9.70
CA GLU A 30 11.34 6.02 -10.07
C GLU A 30 10.28 5.01 -10.51
N ILE A 31 9.16 4.93 -9.81
CA ILE A 31 8.04 4.04 -10.16
C ILE A 31 7.42 4.45 -11.50
N LEU A 32 7.20 5.74 -11.70
CA LEU A 32 6.64 6.24 -12.96
C LEU A 32 7.56 5.90 -14.13
N GLU A 33 8.86 6.20 -14.03
CA GLU A 33 9.86 5.91 -15.06
C GLU A 33 9.90 4.41 -15.38
N GLU A 34 9.97 3.54 -14.35
CA GLU A 34 9.98 2.10 -14.53
C GLU A 34 8.71 1.58 -15.23
N LEU A 35 7.54 2.14 -14.89
CA LEU A 35 6.28 1.78 -15.54
C LEU A 35 6.22 2.22 -17.00
N LEU A 36 6.71 3.43 -17.33
CA LEU A 36 6.77 3.91 -18.70
C LEU A 36 7.70 3.01 -19.54
N ASP A 37 8.88 2.69 -19.01
CA ASP A 37 9.84 1.80 -19.68
C ASP A 37 9.28 0.40 -19.90
N LYS A 38 8.64 -0.21 -18.90
CA LYS A 38 8.07 -1.56 -18.98
C LYS A 38 6.86 -1.65 -19.92
N THR A 39 6.06 -0.59 -19.98
CA THR A 39 4.80 -0.61 -20.74
C THR A 39 4.92 0.03 -22.12
N GLY A 40 5.98 0.79 -22.37
CA GLY A 40 6.18 1.54 -23.62
C GLY A 40 5.15 2.64 -23.87
N VAL A 41 4.44 3.08 -22.83
CA VAL A 41 3.41 4.10 -22.91
C VAL A 41 4.03 5.46 -22.73
N ASP A 42 3.56 6.43 -23.53
CA ASP A 42 3.97 7.83 -23.38
C ASP A 42 3.38 8.39 -22.07
N LYS A 43 4.16 9.16 -21.34
CA LYS A 43 3.73 9.85 -20.11
C LYS A 43 2.48 10.71 -20.35
N ASN A 44 2.36 11.32 -21.51
CA ASN A 44 1.23 12.18 -21.88
C ASN A 44 -0.09 11.39 -22.11
N GLU A 45 -0.02 10.07 -22.21
CA GLU A 45 -1.22 9.23 -22.29
C GLU A 45 -1.84 8.95 -20.92
N ILE A 46 -1.12 9.26 -19.83
CA ILE A 46 -1.64 9.13 -18.46
C ILE A 46 -2.52 10.34 -18.17
N ASP A 47 -3.83 10.14 -18.15
CA ASP A 47 -4.86 11.16 -17.93
C ASP A 47 -5.60 11.02 -16.59
N GLY A 48 -5.24 9.98 -15.80
CA GLY A 48 -5.75 9.73 -14.45
C GLY A 48 -4.64 9.44 -13.43
N LEU A 49 -4.76 9.98 -12.22
CA LEU A 49 -3.92 9.64 -11.07
C LEU A 49 -4.79 9.23 -9.89
N VAL A 50 -4.57 8.05 -9.34
CA VAL A 50 -5.22 7.58 -8.11
C VAL A 50 -4.16 7.16 -7.10
N MET A 51 -4.15 7.81 -5.94
CA MET A 51 -3.13 7.56 -4.91
C MET A 51 -3.74 6.98 -3.64
N ALA A 52 -3.01 6.08 -2.99
CA ALA A 52 -3.33 5.74 -1.62
C ALA A 52 -3.06 6.91 -0.68
N GLY A 53 -3.94 7.10 0.30
CA GLY A 53 -3.70 8.05 1.38
C GLY A 53 -2.45 7.65 2.16
N LEU A 54 -1.55 8.60 2.36
CA LEU A 54 -0.32 8.41 3.09
C LEU A 54 -0.54 8.48 4.60
N THR A 55 0.27 7.76 5.33
CA THR A 55 0.31 7.81 6.79
C THR A 55 1.41 8.75 7.31
N GLY A 56 2.36 9.08 6.44
CA GLY A 56 3.47 10.01 6.71
C GLY A 56 3.22 11.41 6.15
N THR A 57 4.08 11.83 5.27
CA THR A 57 4.25 13.19 4.74
C THR A 57 2.98 13.82 4.13
N GLY A 58 2.11 12.98 3.56
CA GLY A 58 0.91 13.45 2.85
C GLY A 58 -0.36 13.48 3.68
N ALA A 59 -0.37 12.90 4.87
CA ALA A 59 -1.61 12.73 5.65
C ALA A 59 -2.31 14.05 6.01
N ALA A 60 -1.55 15.13 6.16
CA ALA A 60 -2.07 16.46 6.48
C ALA A 60 -2.34 17.33 5.24
N ASN A 61 -1.95 16.90 4.04
CA ASN A 61 -2.14 17.67 2.80
C ASN A 61 -3.38 17.18 2.03
N PRO A 62 -4.48 17.96 2.03
CA PRO A 62 -5.69 17.58 1.29
C PRO A 62 -5.51 17.59 -0.23
N PHE A 63 -4.45 18.23 -0.73
CA PHE A 63 -4.09 18.32 -2.15
C PHE A 63 -2.92 17.41 -2.53
N TRP A 64 -2.72 16.34 -1.78
CA TRP A 64 -1.55 15.49 -1.95
C TRP A 64 -1.47 14.86 -3.35
N ALA A 65 -2.58 14.35 -3.88
CA ALA A 65 -2.62 13.77 -5.21
C ALA A 65 -2.33 14.81 -6.31
N GLN A 66 -2.93 16.01 -6.20
CA GLN A 66 -2.68 17.11 -7.13
C GLN A 66 -1.22 17.59 -7.08
N THR A 67 -0.68 17.75 -5.87
CA THR A 67 0.74 18.12 -5.70
C THR A 67 1.66 17.07 -6.32
N THR A 68 1.32 15.79 -6.20
CA THR A 68 2.11 14.71 -6.78
C THR A 68 2.01 14.72 -8.31
N ALA A 69 0.83 14.96 -8.87
CA ALA A 69 0.68 15.13 -10.32
C ALA A 69 1.57 16.27 -10.84
N ASP A 70 1.56 17.42 -10.16
CA ASP A 70 2.41 18.57 -10.52
C ASP A 70 3.91 18.22 -10.44
N VAL A 71 4.35 17.60 -9.35
CA VAL A 71 5.76 17.21 -9.15
C VAL A 71 6.22 16.20 -10.20
N LEU A 72 5.36 15.24 -10.54
CA LEU A 72 5.65 14.24 -11.56
C LEU A 72 5.45 14.80 -12.99
N GLY A 73 4.90 16.00 -13.15
CA GLY A 73 4.59 16.62 -14.44
C GLY A 73 3.57 15.80 -15.23
N LEU A 74 2.51 15.34 -14.57
CA LEU A 74 1.38 14.64 -15.19
C LEU A 74 0.23 15.61 -15.43
N GLU A 75 -0.29 15.65 -16.64
CA GLU A 75 -1.47 16.44 -17.02
C GLU A 75 -2.71 15.56 -16.94
N VAL A 76 -3.30 15.45 -15.74
CA VAL A 76 -4.41 14.53 -15.48
C VAL A 76 -5.76 15.25 -15.42
N GLY A 77 -6.76 14.69 -16.09
CA GLY A 77 -8.17 15.12 -15.98
C GLY A 77 -8.89 14.52 -14.78
N PHE A 78 -8.43 13.37 -14.30
CA PHE A 78 -8.93 12.69 -13.11
C PHE A 78 -7.84 12.51 -12.07
N CYS A 79 -8.05 13.03 -10.86
CA CYS A 79 -7.08 12.95 -9.77
C CYS A 79 -7.78 12.70 -8.44
N GLU A 80 -7.51 11.56 -7.78
CA GLU A 80 -8.16 11.17 -6.54
C GLU A 80 -7.17 10.59 -5.52
N GLN A 81 -7.39 10.92 -4.25
CA GLN A 81 -6.73 10.29 -3.13
C GLN A 81 -7.70 9.38 -2.38
N VAL A 82 -7.38 8.10 -2.27
CA VAL A 82 -8.18 7.10 -1.54
C VAL A 82 -7.56 6.86 -0.16
N HIS A 83 -8.32 7.09 0.89
CA HIS A 83 -7.84 6.91 2.27
C HIS A 83 -8.78 6.00 3.05
N THR A 84 -8.56 4.70 2.95
CA THR A 84 -9.34 3.63 3.60
C THR A 84 -8.47 2.74 4.51
N GLY A 85 -7.39 3.31 5.05
CA GLY A 85 -6.44 2.59 5.88
C GLY A 85 -5.68 1.51 5.09
N GLY A 86 -5.44 0.36 5.68
CA GLY A 86 -4.66 -0.73 5.07
C GLY A 86 -5.24 -1.33 3.79
N CYS A 87 -6.48 -1.02 3.42
CA CYS A 87 -7.10 -1.45 2.16
C CYS A 87 -7.11 -0.37 1.07
N SER A 88 -6.40 0.75 1.25
CA SER A 88 -6.35 1.85 0.29
C SER A 88 -5.90 1.40 -1.10
N ALA A 89 -4.92 0.48 -1.19
CA ALA A 89 -4.45 -0.04 -2.47
C ALA A 89 -5.59 -0.69 -3.29
N ALA A 90 -6.35 -1.59 -2.69
CA ALA A 90 -7.52 -2.19 -3.34
C ALA A 90 -8.60 -1.14 -3.68
N GLY A 91 -8.75 -0.12 -2.82
CA GLY A 91 -9.62 1.02 -3.06
C GLY A 91 -9.20 1.83 -4.28
N CYS A 92 -7.90 2.07 -4.49
CA CYS A 92 -7.38 2.77 -5.68
C CYS A 92 -7.71 1.99 -6.96
N VAL A 93 -7.50 0.68 -6.98
CA VAL A 93 -7.84 -0.17 -8.14
C VAL A 93 -9.34 -0.06 -8.47
N ALA A 94 -10.21 -0.14 -7.47
CA ALA A 94 -11.66 -0.03 -7.67
C ALA A 94 -12.06 1.37 -8.20
N ARG A 95 -11.40 2.43 -7.70
CA ARG A 95 -11.66 3.82 -8.14
C ARG A 95 -11.18 4.07 -9.57
N ALA A 96 -9.97 3.62 -9.90
CA ALA A 96 -9.45 3.71 -11.26
C ALA A 96 -10.34 2.96 -12.26
N ALA A 97 -10.75 1.73 -11.93
CA ALA A 97 -11.66 0.97 -12.76
C ALA A 97 -13.00 1.70 -12.98
N ALA A 98 -13.58 2.25 -11.93
CA ALA A 98 -14.81 3.03 -12.04
C ALA A 98 -14.61 4.31 -12.86
N ALA A 99 -13.51 5.04 -12.67
CA ALA A 99 -13.23 6.25 -13.45
C ALA A 99 -13.12 5.95 -14.94
N ILE A 100 -12.44 4.88 -15.31
CA ILE A 100 -12.31 4.44 -16.71
C ILE A 100 -13.68 4.02 -17.26
N ASP A 101 -14.47 3.24 -16.52
CA ASP A 101 -15.80 2.80 -16.95
C ASP A 101 -16.76 3.99 -17.19
N TYR A 102 -16.64 5.06 -16.42
CA TYR A 102 -17.41 6.29 -16.58
C TYR A 102 -16.82 7.27 -17.61
N GLY A 103 -15.66 6.96 -18.20
CA GLY A 103 -15.00 7.85 -19.17
C GLY A 103 -14.40 9.11 -18.53
N MET A 104 -14.03 9.05 -17.25
CA MET A 104 -13.36 10.16 -16.57
C MET A 104 -11.86 10.19 -16.88
N CYS A 105 -11.28 9.05 -17.24
CA CYS A 105 -9.94 8.87 -17.77
C CYS A 105 -9.87 7.59 -18.61
N GLU A 106 -8.83 7.46 -19.43
CA GLU A 106 -8.57 6.27 -20.24
C GLU A 106 -7.42 5.44 -19.68
N VAL A 107 -6.39 6.11 -19.13
CA VAL A 107 -5.19 5.50 -18.56
C VAL A 107 -4.92 6.08 -17.18
N ALA A 108 -5.12 5.28 -16.15
CA ALA A 108 -4.85 5.69 -14.78
C ALA A 108 -3.50 5.14 -14.28
N PHE A 109 -2.71 6.02 -13.68
CA PHE A 109 -1.55 5.66 -12.86
C PHE A 109 -2.01 5.54 -11.39
N LEU A 110 -1.77 4.39 -10.79
CA LEU A 110 -2.01 4.15 -9.37
C LEU A 110 -0.68 4.22 -8.63
N LEU A 111 -0.61 5.02 -7.58
CA LEU A 111 0.62 5.24 -6.84
C LEU A 111 0.44 4.96 -5.34
N PHE A 112 1.35 4.17 -4.81
CA PHE A 112 1.48 3.87 -3.39
C PHE A 112 2.91 4.20 -2.99
N ALA A 113 3.13 5.35 -2.37
CA ALA A 113 4.47 5.78 -1.96
C ALA A 113 4.40 6.45 -0.59
N ASP A 114 5.28 6.05 0.31
CA ASP A 114 5.38 6.67 1.63
C ASP A 114 6.82 6.60 2.17
N THR A 115 7.23 7.64 2.89
CA THR A 115 8.55 7.70 3.52
C THR A 115 8.49 8.41 4.87
N HIS A 116 9.42 8.07 5.75
CA HIS A 116 9.60 8.69 7.06
C HIS A 116 10.56 9.89 7.04
N VAL A 117 11.19 10.19 5.87
CA VAL A 117 12.34 11.12 5.80
C VAL A 117 11.96 12.58 6.04
N LEU A 118 10.72 12.95 5.74
CA LEU A 118 10.32 14.35 5.73
C LEU A 118 9.57 14.80 6.98
N GLU A 119 9.24 13.91 7.91
CA GLU A 119 8.46 14.30 9.07
C GLU A 119 8.91 13.66 10.38
N ASP A 120 8.94 14.51 11.38
CA ASP A 120 8.80 14.11 12.77
C ASP A 120 7.56 13.22 12.90
N ARG A 121 7.75 12.07 13.49
CA ARG A 121 6.78 11.00 13.72
C ARG A 121 5.35 11.53 13.86
N THR A 122 4.58 11.48 12.78
CA THR A 122 3.13 11.54 12.94
C THR A 122 2.74 10.30 13.71
N ASP A 123 2.36 10.51 14.93
CA ASP A 123 1.87 9.45 15.78
C ASP A 123 0.54 8.97 15.20
N HIS A 124 0.54 7.76 14.61
CA HIS A 124 -0.68 7.14 14.07
C HIS A 124 -1.80 7.02 15.12
N SER A 125 -1.50 7.23 16.39
CA SER A 125 -2.50 7.30 17.45
C SER A 125 -3.48 8.44 17.25
N HIS A 126 -3.11 9.50 16.51
CA HIS A 126 -3.98 10.64 16.24
C HIS A 126 -5.15 10.35 15.28
N THR A 127 -5.13 9.24 14.57
CA THR A 127 -6.14 8.92 13.54
C THR A 127 -7.45 8.38 14.11
N TYR A 128 -7.49 7.93 15.34
CA TYR A 128 -8.66 7.27 15.92
C TYR A 128 -9.08 7.94 17.24
N ARG A 129 -9.97 8.93 17.16
CA ARG A 129 -10.76 9.48 18.30
C ARG A 129 -10.07 9.28 19.66
N ARG A 130 -8.89 9.86 19.86
CA ARG A 130 -8.03 9.71 21.05
C ARG A 130 -8.80 9.91 22.35
N GLU A 131 -9.70 10.88 22.37
CA GLU A 131 -10.52 11.20 23.51
C GLU A 131 -11.37 10.04 24.03
N TRP A 132 -11.66 9.06 23.15
CA TRP A 132 -12.50 7.89 23.51
C TRP A 132 -11.70 6.61 23.74
N THR A 133 -10.49 6.53 23.24
CA THR A 133 -9.72 5.28 23.24
C THR A 133 -8.49 5.32 24.13
N GLU A 134 -7.77 6.44 24.17
CA GLU A 134 -6.55 6.58 24.98
C GLU A 134 -6.78 6.44 26.47
N PRO A 135 -7.87 6.97 27.09
CA PRO A 135 -8.11 6.77 28.51
C PRO A 135 -8.19 5.30 28.92
N TYR A 136 -8.52 4.42 27.98
CA TYR A 136 -8.59 2.98 28.19
C TYR A 136 -7.33 2.23 27.70
N GLY A 137 -6.27 2.94 27.32
CA GLY A 137 -5.04 2.35 26.79
C GLY A 137 -5.15 1.73 25.41
N LEU A 138 -6.24 1.99 24.67
CA LEU A 138 -6.42 1.50 23.31
C LEU A 138 -5.71 2.43 22.33
N MET A 139 -4.52 2.02 21.89
CA MET A 139 -3.66 2.79 21.00
C MET A 139 -3.43 2.07 19.68
N GLY A 140 -3.77 2.75 18.57
CA GLY A 140 -3.47 2.30 17.21
C GLY A 140 -4.16 1.00 16.78
N PRO A 141 -3.87 0.54 15.56
CA PRO A 141 -4.47 -0.67 14.99
C PRO A 141 -4.27 -1.96 15.81
N PRO A 142 -3.09 -2.24 16.39
CA PRO A 142 -2.88 -3.47 17.15
C PRO A 142 -3.85 -3.62 18.33
N GLY A 143 -4.18 -2.52 19.02
CA GLY A 143 -5.16 -2.55 20.12
C GLY A 143 -6.55 -2.94 19.64
N ALA A 144 -7.03 -2.35 18.54
CA ALA A 144 -8.34 -2.66 17.97
C ALA A 144 -8.41 -4.14 17.49
N PHE A 145 -7.37 -4.60 16.79
CA PHE A 145 -7.28 -6.00 16.35
C PHE A 145 -7.13 -6.97 17.53
N GLY A 146 -6.48 -6.57 18.62
CA GLY A 146 -6.41 -7.34 19.85
C GLY A 146 -7.81 -7.62 20.42
N LEU A 147 -8.66 -6.58 20.51
CA LEU A 147 -10.05 -6.73 20.97
C LEU A 147 -10.86 -7.63 20.04
N LEU A 148 -10.73 -7.49 18.72
CA LEU A 148 -11.39 -8.37 17.75
C LEU A 148 -10.94 -9.82 17.89
N SER A 149 -9.64 -10.06 18.04
CA SER A 149 -9.08 -11.39 18.24
C SER A 149 -9.57 -12.03 19.53
N ARG A 150 -9.65 -11.28 20.63
CA ARG A 150 -10.25 -11.76 21.87
C ARG A 150 -11.72 -12.12 21.75
N ARG A 151 -12.49 -11.29 21.02
CA ARG A 151 -13.89 -11.59 20.74
C ARG A 151 -14.02 -12.88 19.94
N TYR A 152 -13.19 -13.07 18.91
CA TYR A 152 -13.16 -14.27 18.10
C TYR A 152 -12.81 -15.51 18.96
N GLU A 153 -11.76 -15.40 19.78
CA GLU A 153 -11.33 -16.49 20.69
C GLU A 153 -12.44 -16.93 21.63
N VAL A 154 -13.15 -15.98 22.25
CA VAL A 154 -14.28 -16.31 23.17
C VAL A 154 -15.43 -17.00 22.42
N GLN A 155 -15.67 -16.61 21.20
CA GLN A 155 -16.82 -17.09 20.42
C GLN A 155 -16.56 -18.42 19.70
N TYR A 156 -15.34 -18.63 19.19
CA TYR A 156 -15.02 -19.73 18.30
C TYR A 156 -13.80 -20.55 18.73
N GLY A 157 -13.05 -20.07 19.71
CA GLY A 157 -11.72 -20.56 20.00
C GLY A 157 -10.66 -20.01 19.00
N LEU A 158 -9.43 -19.84 19.46
CA LEU A 158 -8.33 -19.38 18.63
C LEU A 158 -7.06 -20.16 18.97
N ASP A 159 -6.53 -20.87 17.98
CA ASP A 159 -5.19 -21.46 18.06
C ASP A 159 -4.16 -20.44 17.57
N TYR A 160 -3.40 -19.87 18.49
CA TYR A 160 -2.36 -18.88 18.18
C TYR A 160 -1.25 -19.41 17.28
N ARG A 161 -1.03 -20.73 17.24
CA ARG A 161 -0.07 -21.33 16.28
C ARG A 161 -0.53 -21.17 14.83
N MET A 162 -1.82 -21.01 14.58
CA MET A 162 -2.35 -20.70 13.25
C MET A 162 -1.96 -19.30 12.81
N LEU A 163 -1.98 -18.31 13.71
CA LEU A 163 -1.44 -16.97 13.43
C LEU A 163 0.05 -17.02 13.17
N GLY A 164 0.79 -17.81 13.97
CA GLY A 164 2.22 -18.08 13.76
C GLY A 164 2.50 -18.69 12.38
N LYS A 165 1.66 -19.62 11.92
CA LYS A 165 1.77 -20.20 10.59
C LYS A 165 1.62 -19.14 9.48
N LEU A 166 0.69 -18.18 9.65
CA LEU A 166 0.53 -17.07 8.72
C LEU A 166 1.80 -16.21 8.66
N ALA A 167 2.31 -15.79 9.82
CA ALA A 167 3.53 -14.98 9.91
C ALA A 167 4.74 -15.69 9.27
N VAL A 168 4.93 -16.98 9.53
CA VAL A 168 6.01 -17.80 8.93
C VAL A 168 5.84 -17.90 7.42
N THR A 169 4.61 -18.11 6.94
CA THR A 169 4.34 -18.20 5.49
C THR A 169 4.66 -16.88 4.78
N GLN A 170 4.22 -15.76 5.31
CA GLN A 170 4.55 -14.44 4.76
C GLN A 170 6.07 -14.18 4.78
N ARG A 171 6.75 -14.58 5.84
CA ARG A 171 8.21 -14.47 5.94
C ARG A 171 8.91 -15.31 4.87
N ASN A 172 8.45 -16.53 4.63
CA ASN A 172 9.00 -17.38 3.57
C ASN A 172 8.81 -16.75 2.18
N HIS A 173 7.68 -16.11 1.92
CA HIS A 173 7.49 -15.36 0.66
C HIS A 173 8.43 -14.15 0.58
N ALA A 174 8.62 -13.41 1.67
CA ALA A 174 9.56 -12.29 1.70
C ALA A 174 11.02 -12.72 1.42
N LEU A 175 11.42 -13.94 1.81
CA LEU A 175 12.74 -14.47 1.50
C LEU A 175 12.96 -14.72 -0.01
N LEU A 176 11.90 -14.90 -0.78
CA LEU A 176 11.91 -15.09 -2.22
C LEU A 176 11.80 -13.77 -3.00
N ASN A 177 11.49 -12.65 -2.33
CA ASN A 177 11.33 -11.35 -2.97
C ASN A 177 12.57 -10.48 -2.71
N ASP A 178 13.30 -10.13 -3.78
CA ASP A 178 14.50 -9.29 -3.69
C ASP A 178 14.20 -7.85 -3.26
N ASN A 179 12.97 -7.38 -3.46
CA ASN A 179 12.50 -6.07 -3.02
C ASN A 179 12.02 -6.04 -1.56
N ALA A 180 11.96 -7.19 -0.88
CA ALA A 180 11.64 -7.23 0.53
C ALA A 180 12.72 -6.55 1.40
N CYS A 181 12.28 -5.90 2.47
CA CYS A 181 13.18 -5.22 3.40
C CYS A 181 14.21 -6.20 3.99
N GLU A 182 15.50 -5.86 3.89
CA GLU A 182 16.61 -6.70 4.34
C GLU A 182 16.47 -7.17 5.80
N LYS A 183 15.99 -6.28 6.68
CA LYS A 183 15.74 -6.59 8.09
C LYS A 183 14.76 -7.75 8.29
N LEU A 184 13.86 -7.96 7.36
CA LEU A 184 12.84 -9.02 7.40
C LEU A 184 13.25 -10.25 6.59
N ARG A 185 14.38 -10.24 5.91
CA ARG A 185 14.89 -11.39 5.14
C ARG A 185 15.64 -12.41 6.02
N VAL A 186 15.09 -12.70 7.19
CA VAL A 186 15.60 -13.70 8.14
C VAL A 186 14.48 -14.73 8.38
N PRO A 187 14.75 -16.03 8.22
CA PRO A 187 13.75 -17.08 8.48
C PRO A 187 13.24 -17.00 9.92
N ILE A 188 11.98 -17.32 10.10
CA ILE A 188 11.37 -17.47 11.45
C ILE A 188 10.61 -18.78 11.54
N THR A 189 10.47 -19.29 12.77
CA THR A 189 9.70 -20.48 13.09
C THR A 189 8.40 -20.10 13.82
N ILE A 190 7.50 -21.07 13.97
CA ILE A 190 6.29 -20.89 14.81
C ILE A 190 6.69 -20.64 16.27
N ASP A 191 7.77 -21.24 16.76
CA ASP A 191 8.23 -21.03 18.12
C ASP A 191 8.82 -19.61 18.32
N ASP A 192 9.51 -19.05 17.30
CA ASP A 192 9.91 -17.63 17.31
C ASP A 192 8.69 -16.72 17.40
N TYR A 193 7.63 -17.04 16.65
CA TYR A 193 6.37 -16.31 16.75
C TYR A 193 5.78 -16.39 18.16
N MET A 194 5.66 -17.60 18.73
CA MET A 194 5.07 -17.81 20.06
C MET A 194 5.86 -17.14 21.19
N ASN A 195 7.17 -16.98 21.00
CA ASN A 195 8.07 -16.30 21.96
C ASN A 195 8.22 -14.80 21.67
N SER A 196 7.65 -14.29 20.58
CA SER A 196 7.77 -12.87 20.24
C SER A 196 7.00 -11.98 21.23
N ARG A 197 7.49 -10.74 21.37
CA ARG A 197 6.92 -9.76 22.32
C ARG A 197 5.44 -9.51 22.05
N MET A 198 4.62 -9.53 23.10
CA MET A 198 3.23 -9.11 23.07
C MET A 198 3.13 -7.58 22.86
N ILE A 199 2.33 -7.15 21.92
CA ILE A 199 2.06 -5.73 21.61
C ILE A 199 0.72 -5.30 22.19
N ALA A 200 -0.34 -6.03 21.88
CA ALA A 200 -1.69 -5.82 22.42
C ALA A 200 -2.37 -7.19 22.49
N ASP A 201 -2.45 -7.78 23.66
CA ASP A 201 -2.92 -9.15 23.87
C ASP A 201 -4.23 -9.44 23.07
N PRO A 202 -4.26 -10.44 22.18
CA PRO A 202 -3.26 -11.50 21.92
C PRO A 202 -2.27 -11.18 20.77
N ILE A 203 -2.28 -9.97 20.22
CA ILE A 203 -1.44 -9.56 19.09
C ILE A 203 0.02 -9.44 19.49
N ARG A 204 0.89 -10.10 18.76
CA ARG A 204 2.34 -10.14 18.98
C ARG A 204 3.09 -9.25 17.99
N LEU A 205 4.37 -9.06 18.23
CA LEU A 205 5.23 -8.25 17.35
C LEU A 205 5.25 -8.77 15.90
N LEU A 206 5.22 -10.08 15.72
CA LEU A 206 5.24 -10.69 14.38
C LEU A 206 3.86 -10.70 13.67
N ASP A 207 2.81 -10.24 14.35
CA ASP A 207 1.51 -9.91 13.73
C ASP A 207 1.47 -8.46 13.22
N CYS A 208 2.42 -7.63 13.62
CA CYS A 208 2.42 -6.21 13.32
C CYS A 208 3.30 -5.91 12.10
N VAL A 209 2.79 -5.05 11.21
CA VAL A 209 3.61 -4.52 10.12
C VAL A 209 4.75 -3.68 10.67
N MET A 210 5.95 -3.84 10.12
CA MET A 210 7.06 -2.93 10.37
C MET A 210 6.86 -1.64 9.56
N ARG A 211 7.13 -0.50 10.16
CA ARG A 211 7.22 0.76 9.40
C ARG A 211 8.36 0.64 8.40
N ALA A 212 8.09 1.00 7.16
CA ALA A 212 9.05 0.91 6.07
C ALA A 212 8.76 1.99 5.04
N ASP A 213 9.78 2.37 4.31
CA ASP A 213 9.75 3.33 3.22
C ASP A 213 9.80 2.58 1.90
N GLY A 214 9.04 3.06 0.93
CA GLY A 214 9.03 2.46 -0.40
C GLY A 214 7.91 3.03 -1.26
N ALA A 215 7.90 2.61 -2.50
CA ALA A 215 6.84 2.93 -3.44
C ALA A 215 6.50 1.71 -4.29
N ALA A 216 5.26 1.64 -4.72
CA ALA A 216 4.77 0.73 -5.74
C ALA A 216 3.74 1.46 -6.60
N GLY A 217 3.58 1.02 -7.82
CA GLY A 217 2.59 1.60 -8.71
C GLY A 217 2.11 0.60 -9.75
N ASP A 218 0.88 0.81 -10.18
CA ASP A 218 0.24 0.06 -11.23
C ASP A 218 -0.21 1.01 -12.33
N ARG A 219 -0.19 0.53 -13.56
CA ARG A 219 -0.86 1.17 -14.67
C ARG A 219 -2.16 0.44 -14.97
N PHE A 220 -3.24 1.18 -15.01
CA PHE A 220 -4.57 0.67 -15.28
C PHE A 220 -5.10 1.27 -16.59
N GLY A 221 -5.66 0.46 -17.48
CA GLY A 221 -6.22 0.91 -18.75
C GLY A 221 -7.46 0.13 -19.16
N GLY A 222 -8.34 0.79 -19.90
CA GLY A 222 -9.50 0.15 -20.50
C GLY A 222 -9.14 -0.73 -21.70
N THR A 223 -10.07 -1.58 -22.12
CA THR A 223 -9.88 -2.55 -23.22
C THR A 223 -9.57 -1.94 -24.57
N CYS A 224 -9.84 -0.63 -24.75
CA CYS A 224 -9.55 0.05 -26.00
C CYS A 224 -8.03 0.14 -26.29
N HIS A 225 -7.18 0.14 -25.27
CA HIS A 225 -5.72 0.19 -25.42
C HIS A 225 -5.04 -1.17 -25.62
N ARG A 226 -5.79 -2.29 -25.61
CA ARG A 226 -5.21 -3.64 -25.88
C ARG A 226 -4.57 -3.77 -27.27
N SER A 227 -4.85 -2.87 -28.19
CA SER A 227 -4.26 -2.91 -29.53
C SER A 227 -2.83 -2.35 -29.60
N THR A 228 -2.38 -1.62 -28.60
CA THR A 228 -1.05 -0.96 -28.56
C THR A 228 -0.03 -1.73 -27.71
N VAL A 229 -0.48 -2.60 -26.80
CA VAL A 229 0.42 -3.48 -26.06
C VAL A 229 0.75 -4.67 -26.96
N GLY A 230 1.96 -4.72 -27.47
CA GLY A 230 2.48 -5.87 -28.24
C GLY A 230 2.17 -7.18 -27.52
N ARG A 231 1.81 -8.21 -28.27
CA ARG A 231 1.64 -9.57 -27.75
C ARG A 231 2.82 -9.90 -26.86
N ILE A 232 2.54 -10.19 -25.60
CA ILE A 232 3.46 -10.94 -24.77
C ILE A 232 3.46 -12.33 -25.41
N ASP A 233 4.50 -12.66 -26.14
CA ASP A 233 4.69 -14.00 -26.70
C ASP A 233 4.77 -14.97 -25.52
N GLU A 234 4.02 -16.06 -25.64
CA GLU A 234 3.89 -17.18 -24.69
C GLU A 234 5.23 -17.86 -24.40
#